data_967aaa275f85cbf192974484645e1c70
#
_entry.id   967aaa275f85cbf192974484645e1c70
#
_cell.length_a   1.000
_cell.length_b   1.000
_cell.length_c   1.000
_cell.angle_alpha   90.00
_cell.angle_beta   90.00
_cell.angle_gamma   90.00
#
_symmetry.space_group_name_H-M   'P 1'
#
loop_
_entity.id
_entity.type
_entity.pdbx_description
1 polymer ?
#
loop_
_entity_poly.entity_id
_entity_poly.type
_entity_poly.pdbx_seq_one_letter_code
_entity_poly.pdbx_strand_id
1 'polypeptide(L)'
;MALNKKILTTLLAVLTIGTTAMQAQNDKKDFVAFNHLDLGVTIGTTGIGIDVASPIGDYVQLRTGLEIMPRFEKSLHFDIQSFGYDQNGQLLSTQFDRMADKLEALTNYRAKPSVEMIGKPTFWNFKLLVDVFPFRNKHWHVTAGFHWGPSKIAEAVNALDDAPSLVAVNIYNKLYDKAESGEPIYNGLSLGSDWLDYGRMGIHLGDYKDRYRTQIIAEYDDYGDFIGSHEEYLLDANGNKIHEPYRMEPDENCTVSATVRTNSFKPYLGFGYGGRLLKNDDRYQISFDAGLMFWGGTPDIITHDGTNLSKDVINIGGKVGDYVDLISGVKVYPVLNLRITRKLF
;
A
#
# COMPACT_ATOMS: atom_id res chain seq x y z
N MET A 1 19.26 5.95 9.67
CA MET A 1 17.86 6.38 9.91
C MET A 1 17.77 6.98 11.30
N ALA A 2 17.75 8.30 11.40
CA ALA A 2 17.78 9.00 12.70
C ALA A 2 16.34 9.07 13.24
N LEU A 3 16.08 8.32 14.31
CA LEU A 3 14.85 8.41 15.08
C LEU A 3 14.64 9.86 15.52
N ASN A 4 13.52 10.46 15.15
CA ASN A 4 13.26 11.87 15.37
C ASN A 4 13.34 12.16 16.88
N LYS A 5 14.31 12.98 17.30
CA LYS A 5 14.59 13.30 18.72
C LYS A 5 13.32 13.68 19.51
N LYS A 6 12.33 14.30 18.86
CA LYS A 6 11.04 14.66 19.47
C LYS A 6 10.21 13.44 19.89
N ILE A 7 10.20 12.34 19.11
CA ILE A 7 9.47 11.12 19.45
C ILE A 7 10.12 10.40 20.62
N LEU A 8 11.47 10.34 20.63
CA LEU A 8 12.22 9.78 21.74
C LEU A 8 12.00 10.56 23.04
N THR A 9 11.95 11.90 22.97
CA THR A 9 11.69 12.77 24.13
C THR A 9 10.27 12.60 24.66
N THR A 10 9.28 12.39 23.80
CA THR A 10 7.89 12.16 24.21
C THR A 10 7.72 10.80 24.87
N LEU A 11 8.36 9.74 24.32
CA LEU A 11 8.39 8.42 24.95
C LEU A 11 9.10 8.44 26.31
N LEU A 12 10.22 9.17 26.42
CA LEU A 12 10.96 9.35 27.68
C LEU A 12 10.12 10.15 28.69
N ALA A 13 9.37 11.16 28.25
CA ALA A 13 8.52 11.97 29.14
C ALA A 13 7.34 11.14 29.68
N VAL A 14 6.74 10.25 28.90
CA VAL A 14 5.68 9.33 29.36
C VAL A 14 6.24 8.33 30.39
N LEU A 15 7.45 7.83 30.19
CA LEU A 15 8.15 6.97 31.14
C LEU A 15 8.50 7.73 32.45
N THR A 16 8.91 9.00 32.36
CA THR A 16 9.26 9.81 33.56
C THR A 16 8.02 10.25 34.34
N ILE A 17 6.88 10.50 33.69
CA ILE A 17 5.62 10.81 34.39
C ILE A 17 5.15 9.58 35.21
N GLY A 18 5.35 8.34 34.68
CA GLY A 18 5.09 7.12 35.42
C GLY A 18 5.95 6.98 36.67
N THR A 19 7.22 7.37 36.61
CA THR A 19 8.15 7.25 37.76
C THR A 19 7.94 8.34 38.82
N THR A 20 7.56 9.57 38.44
CA THR A 20 7.27 10.64 39.41
C THR A 20 5.95 10.43 40.13
N ALA A 21 4.95 9.79 39.52
CA ALA A 21 3.75 9.39 40.20
C ALA A 21 3.98 8.27 41.24
N MET A 22 5.05 7.46 41.08
CA MET A 22 5.45 6.43 42.06
C MET A 22 6.10 7.01 43.31
N GLN A 23 6.65 8.22 43.29
CA GLN A 23 7.31 8.82 44.47
C GLN A 23 6.34 9.58 45.41
N ALA A 24 5.12 9.82 45.01
CA ALA A 24 4.15 10.62 45.78
C ALA A 24 3.27 9.84 46.75
N GLN A 25 3.40 8.51 46.86
CA GLN A 25 2.60 7.70 47.78
C GLN A 25 3.46 6.76 48.63
N ASN A 26 3.73 7.20 49.84
CA ASN A 26 4.39 6.45 50.88
C ASN A 26 3.34 5.59 51.67
N ASP A 27 2.68 4.66 50.99
CA ASP A 27 1.93 3.57 51.65
C ASP A 27 2.63 2.25 51.32
N LYS A 28 3.33 1.74 52.35
CA LYS A 28 4.09 0.49 52.32
C LYS A 28 3.14 -0.71 52.14
N LYS A 29 2.81 -1.02 50.86
CA LYS A 29 2.60 -2.39 50.44
C LYS A 29 3.73 -2.73 49.52
N ASP A 30 4.53 -3.69 49.86
CA ASP A 30 5.61 -4.21 49.04
C ASP A 30 4.96 -4.62 47.69
N PHE A 31 5.14 -3.74 46.65
CA PHE A 31 4.67 -4.06 45.31
C PHE A 31 5.60 -5.16 44.77
N VAL A 32 5.03 -6.29 44.42
CA VAL A 32 5.74 -7.36 43.70
C VAL A 32 5.44 -7.21 42.21
N ALA A 33 6.42 -6.80 41.42
CA ALA A 33 6.28 -6.77 39.96
C ALA A 33 5.95 -8.16 39.42
N PHE A 34 5.12 -8.25 38.40
CA PHE A 34 4.72 -9.51 37.77
C PHE A 34 3.98 -10.48 38.72
N ASN A 35 3.23 -9.92 39.66
CA ASN A 35 2.51 -10.72 40.67
C ASN A 35 1.31 -11.51 40.11
N HIS A 36 0.86 -11.20 38.91
CA HIS A 36 -0.12 -11.96 38.15
C HIS A 36 0.08 -11.80 36.63
N LEU A 37 -0.51 -12.73 35.91
CA LEU A 37 -0.48 -12.73 34.44
C LEU A 37 -1.92 -12.78 33.93
N ASP A 38 -2.26 -11.86 33.05
CA ASP A 38 -3.52 -11.82 32.33
C ASP A 38 -3.30 -12.32 30.89
N LEU A 39 -4.13 -13.26 30.47
CA LEU A 39 -4.21 -13.67 29.06
C LEU A 39 -5.36 -12.96 28.41
N GLY A 40 -5.08 -12.27 27.30
CA GLY A 40 -6.04 -11.48 26.55
C GLY A 40 -6.30 -11.98 25.14
N VAL A 41 -7.53 -11.82 24.68
CA VAL A 41 -7.92 -11.94 23.28
C VAL A 41 -8.45 -10.60 22.83
N THR A 42 -7.98 -10.14 21.68
CA THR A 42 -8.30 -8.83 21.12
C THR A 42 -8.95 -8.99 19.75
N ILE A 43 -9.97 -8.21 19.46
CA ILE A 43 -10.57 -8.08 18.13
C ILE A 43 -10.77 -6.59 17.82
N GLY A 44 -10.38 -6.17 16.63
CA GLY A 44 -10.50 -4.76 16.24
C GLY A 44 -9.99 -4.44 14.86
N THR A 45 -9.66 -3.19 14.64
CA THR A 45 -9.18 -2.70 13.33
C THR A 45 -7.81 -3.25 12.96
N THR A 46 -6.99 -3.68 13.93
CA THR A 46 -5.70 -4.37 13.71
C THR A 46 -5.85 -5.87 13.47
N GLY A 47 -7.09 -6.39 13.53
CA GLY A 47 -7.43 -7.78 13.33
C GLY A 47 -7.75 -8.54 14.62
N ILE A 48 -7.37 -9.81 14.67
CA ILE A 48 -7.56 -10.69 15.83
C ILE A 48 -6.19 -10.90 16.47
N GLY A 49 -6.13 -10.79 17.80
CA GLY A 49 -4.88 -10.92 18.53
C GLY A 49 -5.00 -11.68 19.83
N ILE A 50 -3.85 -12.14 20.30
CA ILE A 50 -3.64 -12.66 21.64
C ILE A 50 -2.56 -11.86 22.33
N ASP A 51 -2.72 -11.59 23.59
CA ASP A 51 -1.71 -10.88 24.37
C ASP A 51 -1.64 -11.41 25.80
N VAL A 52 -0.52 -11.13 26.42
CA VAL A 52 -0.30 -11.31 27.84
C VAL A 52 0.01 -9.96 28.46
N ALA A 53 -0.50 -9.74 29.65
CA ALA A 53 -0.25 -8.53 30.39
C ALA A 53 0.07 -8.83 31.85
N SER A 54 0.96 -8.02 32.43
CA SER A 54 1.34 -8.17 33.81
C SER A 54 1.66 -6.80 34.43
N PRO A 55 1.28 -6.55 35.69
CA PRO A 55 1.57 -5.30 36.36
C PRO A 55 3.08 -5.19 36.66
N ILE A 56 3.64 -4.02 36.37
CA ILE A 56 5.01 -3.62 36.73
C ILE A 56 5.02 -2.51 37.77
N GLY A 57 3.86 -2.05 38.19
CA GLY A 57 3.61 -1.03 39.21
C GLY A 57 2.15 -1.05 39.63
N ASP A 58 1.82 -0.34 40.70
CA ASP A 58 0.42 -0.26 41.18
C ASP A 58 -0.54 0.28 40.13
N TYR A 59 -0.04 1.16 39.28
CA TYR A 59 -0.81 1.86 38.24
C TYR A 59 -0.25 1.64 36.83
N VAL A 60 0.69 0.69 36.65
CA VAL A 60 1.36 0.45 35.38
C VAL A 60 1.36 -1.03 35.05
N GLN A 61 0.96 -1.37 33.83
CA GLN A 61 0.91 -2.74 33.31
C GLN A 61 1.71 -2.81 31.99
N LEU A 62 2.50 -3.86 31.84
CA LEU A 62 3.16 -4.21 30.57
C LEU A 62 2.29 -5.20 29.81
N ARG A 63 2.05 -4.95 28.54
CA ARG A 63 1.26 -5.78 27.64
C ARG A 63 2.04 -6.11 26.39
N THR A 64 2.10 -7.39 26.05
CA THR A 64 2.76 -7.86 24.82
C THR A 64 1.93 -8.92 24.14
N GLY A 65 1.99 -9.00 22.81
CA GLY A 65 1.17 -9.96 22.07
C GLY A 65 1.39 -9.90 20.56
N LEU A 66 0.57 -10.70 19.88
CA LEU A 66 0.53 -10.82 18.43
C LEU A 66 -0.87 -10.54 17.92
N GLU A 67 -0.96 -9.85 16.79
CA GLU A 67 -2.20 -9.55 16.08
C GLU A 67 -2.04 -9.93 14.62
N ILE A 68 -3.10 -10.51 14.04
CA ILE A 68 -3.13 -10.95 12.65
C ILE A 68 -4.40 -10.38 12.01
N MET A 69 -4.24 -9.70 10.89
CA MET A 69 -5.38 -9.26 10.09
C MET A 69 -6.00 -10.47 9.37
N PRO A 70 -7.29 -10.77 9.57
CA PRO A 70 -7.97 -11.77 8.78
C PRO A 70 -7.90 -11.44 7.29
N ARG A 71 -7.68 -12.45 6.47
CA ARG A 71 -7.68 -12.28 5.02
C ARG A 71 -9.12 -12.11 4.54
N PHE A 72 -9.40 -10.95 3.94
CA PHE A 72 -10.61 -10.70 3.16
C PHE A 72 -10.18 -10.22 1.79
N GLU A 73 -10.98 -10.51 0.78
CA GLU A 73 -10.68 -10.17 -0.60
C GLU A 73 -11.60 -9.04 -1.05
N LYS A 74 -11.03 -8.10 -1.78
CA LYS A 74 -11.74 -7.01 -2.43
C LYS A 74 -11.33 -6.95 -3.89
N SER A 75 -12.29 -7.14 -4.77
CA SER A 75 -12.08 -7.08 -6.21
C SER A 75 -12.21 -5.66 -6.74
N LEU A 76 -11.30 -5.30 -7.63
CA LEU A 76 -11.27 -4.06 -8.39
C LEU A 76 -11.06 -4.40 -9.86
N HIS A 77 -11.87 -3.82 -10.74
CA HIS A 77 -11.77 -4.02 -12.19
C HIS A 77 -11.02 -2.86 -12.82
N PHE A 78 -10.13 -3.19 -13.73
CA PHE A 78 -9.27 -2.26 -14.48
C PHE A 78 -9.40 -2.53 -15.96
N ASP A 79 -9.54 -1.49 -16.76
CA ASP A 79 -9.57 -1.62 -18.20
C ASP A 79 -8.17 -1.69 -18.78
N ILE A 80 -7.94 -2.64 -19.69
CA ILE A 80 -6.72 -2.70 -20.48
C ILE A 80 -6.87 -1.70 -21.62
N GLN A 81 -5.90 -0.82 -21.77
CA GLN A 81 -5.90 0.22 -22.79
C GLN A 81 -4.67 0.09 -23.69
N SER A 82 -4.85 0.43 -24.94
CA SER A 82 -3.76 0.69 -25.86
C SER A 82 -3.48 2.18 -25.95
N PHE A 83 -2.22 2.53 -26.12
CA PHE A 83 -1.77 3.91 -26.12
C PHE A 83 -1.02 4.22 -27.40
N GLY A 84 -1.75 4.28 -28.50
CA GLY A 84 -1.29 4.95 -29.71
C GLY A 84 -1.58 6.45 -29.61
N TYR A 85 -0.79 7.25 -30.31
CA TYR A 85 -1.00 8.68 -30.45
C TYR A 85 -1.22 9.00 -31.92
N ASP A 86 -2.12 9.95 -32.22
CA ASP A 86 -2.25 10.48 -33.57
C ASP A 86 -1.06 11.38 -33.95
N GLN A 87 -1.02 11.81 -35.20
CA GLN A 87 0.02 12.69 -35.72
C GLN A 87 0.10 14.05 -34.99
N ASN A 88 -0.94 14.43 -34.24
CA ASN A 88 -0.99 15.64 -33.45
C ASN A 88 -0.61 15.39 -31.97
N GLY A 89 -0.17 14.18 -31.62
CA GLY A 89 0.20 13.81 -30.28
C GLY A 89 -0.99 13.58 -29.34
N GLN A 90 -2.21 13.48 -29.87
CA GLN A 90 -3.40 13.21 -29.09
C GLN A 90 -3.55 11.70 -28.86
N LEU A 91 -3.85 11.30 -27.62
CA LEU A 91 -4.05 9.89 -27.28
C LEU A 91 -5.20 9.32 -28.10
N LEU A 92 -4.90 8.30 -28.90
CA LEU A 92 -5.94 7.55 -29.62
C LEU A 92 -6.71 6.71 -28.60
N SER A 93 -7.97 7.05 -28.37
CA SER A 93 -8.84 6.29 -27.49
C SER A 93 -8.99 4.86 -28.01
N THR A 94 -8.61 3.91 -27.14
CA THR A 94 -8.96 2.49 -27.20
C THR A 94 -9.09 1.83 -28.57
N GLN A 95 -7.96 1.49 -29.16
CA GLN A 95 -7.93 0.53 -30.27
C GLN A 95 -7.83 -0.92 -29.76
N PHE A 96 -8.27 -1.14 -28.50
CA PHE A 96 -8.22 -2.47 -27.88
C PHE A 96 -8.87 -3.54 -28.72
N ASP A 97 -10.07 -3.26 -29.29
CA ASP A 97 -10.81 -4.27 -30.08
C ASP A 97 -10.03 -4.68 -31.33
N ARG A 98 -9.44 -3.72 -32.07
CA ARG A 98 -8.63 -4.05 -33.25
C ARG A 98 -7.40 -4.88 -32.92
N MET A 99 -6.84 -4.64 -31.78
CA MET A 99 -5.70 -5.34 -31.27
C MET A 99 -6.09 -6.72 -30.77
N ALA A 100 -7.20 -6.85 -30.04
CA ALA A 100 -7.78 -8.12 -29.63
C ALA A 100 -8.08 -8.99 -30.86
N ASP A 101 -8.59 -8.42 -31.95
CA ASP A 101 -8.84 -9.10 -33.23
C ASP A 101 -7.51 -9.63 -33.84
N LYS A 102 -6.45 -8.81 -33.86
CA LYS A 102 -5.11 -9.25 -34.34
C LYS A 102 -4.52 -10.35 -33.49
N LEU A 103 -4.62 -10.25 -32.16
CA LEU A 103 -4.15 -11.27 -31.24
C LEU A 103 -4.97 -12.55 -31.36
N GLU A 104 -6.28 -12.45 -31.50
CA GLU A 104 -7.16 -13.61 -31.73
C GLU A 104 -6.77 -14.35 -33.00
N ALA A 105 -6.47 -13.62 -34.08
CA ALA A 105 -6.01 -14.22 -35.32
C ALA A 105 -4.70 -14.98 -35.17
N LEU A 106 -3.81 -14.58 -34.25
CA LEU A 106 -2.50 -15.22 -34.01
C LEU A 106 -2.58 -16.33 -32.96
N THR A 107 -3.38 -16.15 -31.93
CA THR A 107 -3.38 -17.03 -30.74
C THR A 107 -4.64 -17.88 -30.60
N ASN A 108 -5.66 -17.61 -31.40
CA ASN A 108 -7.00 -18.16 -31.30
C ASN A 108 -7.67 -17.87 -29.96
N TYR A 109 -7.24 -16.80 -29.28
CA TYR A 109 -7.79 -16.34 -28.01
C TYR A 109 -8.09 -14.84 -28.06
N ARG A 110 -9.34 -14.45 -27.76
CA ARG A 110 -9.73 -13.06 -27.64
C ARG A 110 -9.45 -12.56 -26.22
N ALA A 111 -8.55 -11.59 -26.10
CA ALA A 111 -8.26 -10.93 -24.81
C ALA A 111 -9.50 -10.17 -24.32
N LYS A 112 -9.75 -10.21 -23.01
CA LYS A 112 -10.80 -9.41 -22.37
C LYS A 112 -10.33 -7.97 -22.21
N PRO A 113 -11.24 -6.99 -22.35
CA PRO A 113 -10.89 -5.56 -22.21
C PRO A 113 -10.63 -5.13 -20.76
N SER A 114 -10.85 -6.00 -19.80
CA SER A 114 -10.67 -5.68 -18.38
C SER A 114 -10.01 -6.80 -17.62
N VAL A 115 -9.29 -6.44 -16.56
CA VAL A 115 -8.65 -7.33 -15.60
C VAL A 115 -9.19 -7.06 -14.21
N GLU A 116 -9.53 -8.11 -13.49
CA GLU A 116 -9.89 -8.04 -12.08
C GLU A 116 -8.64 -8.18 -11.22
N MET A 117 -8.42 -7.22 -10.34
CA MET A 117 -7.37 -7.31 -9.31
C MET A 117 -8.00 -7.59 -7.95
N ILE A 118 -7.48 -8.60 -7.25
CA ILE A 118 -7.94 -9.02 -5.94
C ILE A 118 -6.99 -8.45 -4.89
N GLY A 119 -7.49 -7.45 -4.16
CA GLY A 119 -6.79 -6.85 -3.03
C GLY A 119 -7.06 -7.59 -1.73
N LYS A 120 -6.01 -7.84 -0.94
CA LYS A 120 -6.10 -8.50 0.37
C LYS A 120 -5.07 -7.95 1.35
N PRO A 121 -5.45 -7.77 2.64
CA PRO A 121 -4.50 -7.45 3.69
C PRO A 121 -3.61 -8.65 3.98
N THR A 122 -2.35 -8.37 4.32
CA THR A 122 -1.34 -9.42 4.55
C THR A 122 -0.54 -9.20 5.82
N PHE A 123 -0.92 -8.25 6.68
CA PHE A 123 -0.11 -7.86 7.81
C PHE A 123 -0.43 -8.61 9.10
N TRP A 124 0.61 -8.78 9.89
CA TRP A 124 0.55 -9.16 11.28
C TRP A 124 1.42 -8.21 12.10
N ASN A 125 1.16 -8.06 13.38
CA ASN A 125 1.96 -7.21 14.26
C ASN A 125 2.25 -7.92 15.58
N PHE A 126 3.51 -7.83 16.00
CA PHE A 126 3.88 -7.95 17.41
C PHE A 126 3.60 -6.60 18.07
N LYS A 127 3.08 -6.59 19.29
CA LYS A 127 2.87 -5.38 20.08
C LYS A 127 3.60 -5.44 21.40
N LEU A 128 4.17 -4.30 21.80
CA LEU A 128 4.70 -4.07 23.13
C LEU A 128 4.18 -2.72 23.63
N LEU A 129 3.33 -2.77 24.64
CA LEU A 129 2.55 -1.64 25.12
C LEU A 129 2.69 -1.51 26.63
N VAL A 130 2.64 -0.28 27.11
CA VAL A 130 2.57 0.04 28.54
C VAL A 130 1.25 0.76 28.77
N ASP A 131 0.44 0.21 29.66
CA ASP A 131 -0.82 0.78 30.09
C ASP A 131 -0.61 1.48 31.44
N VAL A 132 -1.01 2.74 31.53
CA VAL A 132 -0.97 3.55 32.77
C VAL A 132 -2.38 3.83 33.20
N PHE A 133 -2.72 3.48 34.43
CA PHE A 133 -4.04 3.65 35.04
C PHE A 133 -4.04 4.90 35.95
N PRO A 134 -4.54 6.07 35.49
CA PRO A 134 -4.41 7.31 36.24
C PRO A 134 -5.33 7.39 37.47
N PHE A 135 -6.35 6.51 37.55
CA PHE A 135 -7.35 6.53 38.61
C PHE A 135 -7.34 5.26 39.47
N ARG A 136 -7.65 5.37 40.75
CA ARG A 136 -7.69 4.25 41.71
C ARG A 136 -8.65 3.12 41.29
N ASN A 137 -9.75 3.46 40.60
CA ASN A 137 -10.72 2.47 40.10
C ASN A 137 -10.21 1.63 38.92
N LYS A 138 -9.07 2.02 38.32
CA LYS A 138 -8.39 1.34 37.19
C LYS A 138 -9.29 1.03 35.98
N HIS A 139 -10.38 1.82 35.81
CA HIS A 139 -11.23 1.65 34.63
C HIS A 139 -10.64 2.30 33.39
N TRP A 140 -10.01 3.47 33.54
CA TRP A 140 -9.37 4.20 32.48
C TRP A 140 -7.89 3.92 32.45
N HIS A 141 -7.35 3.75 31.25
CA HIS A 141 -5.91 3.66 31.05
C HIS A 141 -5.49 4.46 29.83
N VAL A 142 -4.26 4.95 29.87
CA VAL A 142 -3.55 5.53 28.73
C VAL A 142 -2.48 4.52 28.32
N THR A 143 -2.40 4.24 27.03
CA THR A 143 -1.51 3.24 26.48
C THR A 143 -0.49 3.90 25.57
N ALA A 144 0.77 3.58 25.77
CA ALA A 144 1.85 3.96 24.87
C ALA A 144 2.75 2.76 24.57
N GLY A 145 3.33 2.73 23.37
CA GLY A 145 4.22 1.64 22.98
C GLY A 145 4.42 1.58 21.48
N PHE A 146 4.55 0.39 20.96
CA PHE A 146 4.71 0.18 19.53
C PHE A 146 4.13 -1.15 19.06
N HIS A 147 3.81 -1.17 17.77
CA HIS A 147 3.58 -2.37 16.99
C HIS A 147 4.77 -2.56 16.05
N TRP A 148 5.18 -3.81 15.84
CA TRP A 148 6.24 -4.18 14.91
C TRP A 148 5.76 -5.34 14.04
N GLY A 149 5.94 -5.21 12.71
CA GLY A 149 5.48 -6.21 11.76
C GLY A 149 6.05 -5.96 10.37
N PRO A 150 5.64 -6.73 9.36
CA PRO A 150 6.12 -6.54 8.01
C PRO A 150 5.79 -5.13 7.49
N SER A 151 6.65 -4.63 6.60
CA SER A 151 6.40 -3.37 5.90
C SER A 151 5.24 -3.50 4.90
N LYS A 152 5.10 -4.64 4.25
CA LYS A 152 3.97 -4.97 3.36
C LYS A 152 2.72 -5.25 4.21
N ILE A 153 1.69 -4.42 4.04
CA ILE A 153 0.44 -4.51 4.80
C ILE A 153 -0.74 -4.99 3.98
N ALA A 154 -0.68 -4.80 2.65
CA ALA A 154 -1.67 -5.33 1.72
C ALA A 154 -1.02 -5.60 0.36
N GLU A 155 -1.66 -6.44 -0.43
CA GLU A 155 -1.31 -6.70 -1.83
C GLU A 155 -2.55 -6.79 -2.69
N ALA A 156 -2.42 -6.45 -3.96
CA ALA A 156 -3.40 -6.71 -4.99
C ALA A 156 -2.71 -7.47 -6.12
N VAL A 157 -3.35 -8.53 -6.62
CA VAL A 157 -2.84 -9.36 -7.72
C VAL A 157 -4.02 -9.66 -8.65
N ASN A 158 -3.76 -9.79 -9.95
CA ASN A 158 -4.82 -10.14 -10.91
C ASN A 158 -5.48 -11.48 -10.58
N ALA A 159 -6.77 -11.58 -10.90
CA ALA A 159 -7.50 -12.83 -10.81
C ALA A 159 -6.92 -13.90 -11.78
N LEU A 160 -6.99 -15.16 -11.39
CA LEU A 160 -6.49 -16.26 -12.23
C LEU A 160 -7.27 -16.37 -13.54
N ASP A 161 -8.56 -16.03 -13.53
CA ASP A 161 -9.42 -16.10 -14.72
C ASP A 161 -9.03 -15.08 -15.79
N ASP A 162 -8.26 -14.06 -15.44
CA ASP A 162 -7.78 -13.02 -16.35
C ASP A 162 -6.33 -13.24 -16.82
N ALA A 163 -5.67 -14.27 -16.30
CA ALA A 163 -4.31 -14.62 -16.71
C ALA A 163 -4.17 -14.82 -18.23
N PRO A 164 -5.11 -15.46 -18.97
CA PRO A 164 -5.00 -15.58 -20.41
C PRO A 164 -4.99 -14.24 -21.15
N SER A 165 -5.74 -13.23 -20.67
CA SER A 165 -5.73 -11.88 -21.26
C SER A 165 -4.39 -11.19 -21.03
N LEU A 166 -3.79 -11.33 -19.85
CA LEU A 166 -2.45 -10.79 -19.56
C LEU A 166 -1.35 -11.47 -20.36
N VAL A 167 -1.47 -12.78 -20.60
CA VAL A 167 -0.58 -13.53 -21.52
C VAL A 167 -0.68 -12.95 -22.93
N ALA A 168 -1.90 -12.71 -23.43
CA ALA A 168 -2.12 -12.12 -24.75
C ALA A 168 -1.49 -10.72 -24.84
N VAL A 169 -1.68 -9.88 -23.82
CA VAL A 169 -1.05 -8.55 -23.73
C VAL A 169 0.47 -8.64 -23.74
N ASN A 170 1.06 -9.56 -22.97
CA ASN A 170 2.51 -9.75 -22.93
C ASN A 170 3.06 -10.20 -24.30
N ILE A 171 2.38 -11.15 -24.97
CA ILE A 171 2.74 -11.57 -26.34
C ILE A 171 2.68 -10.37 -27.28
N TYR A 172 1.59 -9.59 -27.24
CA TYR A 172 1.46 -8.40 -28.05
C TYR A 172 2.59 -7.40 -27.83
N ASN A 173 2.90 -7.07 -26.58
CA ASN A 173 3.97 -6.12 -26.27
C ASN A 173 5.34 -6.60 -26.76
N LYS A 174 5.63 -7.90 -26.68
CA LYS A 174 6.85 -8.50 -27.25
C LYS A 174 6.89 -8.43 -28.78
N LEU A 175 5.74 -8.56 -29.44
CA LEU A 175 5.65 -8.39 -30.89
C LEU A 175 5.81 -6.91 -31.27
N TYR A 176 5.24 -6.01 -30.47
CA TYR A 176 5.42 -4.57 -30.62
C TYR A 176 6.90 -4.18 -30.56
N ASP A 177 7.65 -4.65 -29.54
CA ASP A 177 9.08 -4.38 -29.38
C ASP A 177 9.89 -4.87 -30.58
N LYS A 178 9.54 -6.02 -31.15
CA LYS A 178 10.17 -6.54 -32.35
C LYS A 178 9.84 -5.71 -33.60
N ALA A 179 8.60 -5.21 -33.70
CA ALA A 179 8.23 -4.32 -34.79
C ALA A 179 8.99 -2.98 -34.70
N GLU A 180 9.13 -2.44 -33.49
CA GLU A 180 9.85 -1.19 -33.22
C GLU A 180 11.36 -1.32 -33.51
N SER A 181 11.98 -2.43 -33.07
CA SER A 181 13.41 -2.71 -33.32
C SER A 181 13.70 -3.17 -34.75
N GLY A 182 12.69 -3.47 -35.55
CA GLY A 182 12.84 -4.08 -36.88
C GLY A 182 13.33 -5.54 -36.86
N GLU A 183 13.33 -6.19 -35.69
CA GLU A 183 13.73 -7.58 -35.56
C GLU A 183 12.71 -8.54 -36.20
N PRO A 184 13.16 -9.58 -36.93
CA PRO A 184 12.26 -10.57 -37.48
C PRO A 184 11.61 -11.42 -36.38
N ILE A 185 10.34 -11.76 -36.55
CA ILE A 185 9.61 -12.64 -35.63
C ILE A 185 9.99 -14.10 -35.83
N TYR A 186 10.00 -14.52 -37.10
CA TYR A 186 10.26 -15.90 -37.48
C TYR A 186 10.76 -15.97 -38.94
N ASN A 187 11.83 -16.72 -39.21
CA ASN A 187 12.38 -16.98 -40.56
C ASN A 187 12.51 -15.74 -41.46
N GLY A 188 12.91 -14.58 -40.90
CA GLY A 188 13.06 -13.33 -41.65
C GLY A 188 11.76 -12.57 -41.92
N LEU A 189 10.63 -12.99 -41.37
CA LEU A 189 9.37 -12.29 -41.45
C LEU A 189 9.35 -11.16 -40.38
N SER A 190 9.31 -9.92 -40.80
CA SER A 190 9.13 -8.75 -39.93
C SER A 190 7.66 -8.30 -39.93
N LEU A 191 7.23 -7.71 -38.80
CA LEU A 191 5.93 -7.07 -38.72
C LEU A 191 5.92 -5.76 -39.47
N GLY A 192 4.79 -5.42 -40.06
CA GLY A 192 4.62 -4.12 -40.71
C GLY A 192 4.51 -3.00 -39.68
N SER A 193 4.73 -1.76 -40.13
CA SER A 193 4.63 -0.55 -39.31
C SER A 193 3.21 -0.33 -38.73
N ASP A 194 2.20 -0.97 -39.28
CA ASP A 194 0.80 -0.92 -38.78
C ASP A 194 0.63 -1.48 -37.37
N TRP A 195 1.63 -2.23 -36.85
CA TRP A 195 1.66 -2.65 -35.44
C TRP A 195 2.05 -1.53 -34.48
N LEU A 196 2.84 -0.56 -34.98
CA LEU A 196 3.29 0.57 -34.17
C LEU A 196 2.18 1.60 -33.94
N ASP A 197 1.18 1.65 -34.85
CA ASP A 197 0.07 2.59 -34.75
C ASP A 197 -0.79 2.42 -33.48
N TYR A 198 -0.76 1.23 -32.86
CA TYR A 198 -1.59 0.93 -31.70
C TYR A 198 -0.90 1.21 -30.35
N GLY A 199 0.42 1.33 -30.34
CA GLY A 199 1.22 1.46 -29.11
C GLY A 199 1.22 0.18 -28.27
N ARG A 200 1.94 0.22 -27.17
CA ARG A 200 1.97 -0.89 -26.18
C ARG A 200 0.69 -0.95 -25.40
N MET A 201 0.36 -2.14 -24.88
CA MET A 201 -0.81 -2.41 -24.07
C MET A 201 -0.48 -2.48 -22.58
N GLY A 202 -1.40 -2.02 -21.74
CA GLY A 202 -1.33 -2.15 -20.30
C GLY A 202 -2.52 -1.53 -19.60
N ILE A 203 -2.51 -1.58 -18.28
CA ILE A 203 -3.48 -0.91 -17.43
C ILE A 203 -3.01 0.53 -17.23
N HIS A 204 -3.77 1.51 -17.72
CA HIS A 204 -3.46 2.92 -17.50
C HIS A 204 -3.85 3.35 -16.08
N LEU A 205 -2.89 3.85 -15.34
CA LEU A 205 -3.07 4.26 -13.95
C LEU A 205 -2.78 5.77 -13.72
N GLY A 206 -2.69 6.57 -14.77
CA GLY A 206 -2.38 7.99 -14.68
C GLY A 206 -1.12 8.36 -15.45
N ASP A 207 -0.45 9.43 -15.05
CA ASP A 207 0.73 9.96 -15.73
C ASP A 207 1.94 9.97 -14.77
N TYR A 208 3.14 9.75 -15.31
CA TYR A 208 4.36 9.96 -14.54
C TYR A 208 4.51 11.44 -14.15
N LYS A 209 4.78 11.69 -12.90
CA LYS A 209 4.92 13.06 -12.36
C LYS A 209 6.10 13.81 -12.96
N ASP A 210 7.23 13.14 -13.10
CA ASP A 210 8.52 13.74 -13.46
C ASP A 210 9.03 13.30 -14.84
N ARG A 211 8.18 12.61 -15.63
CA ARG A 211 8.50 12.22 -17.01
C ARG A 211 7.58 12.93 -17.97
N TYR A 212 8.17 13.40 -19.07
CA TYR A 212 7.47 14.16 -20.09
C TYR A 212 7.71 13.53 -21.45
N ARG A 213 6.70 13.62 -22.28
CA ARG A 213 6.79 13.17 -23.67
C ARG A 213 7.71 14.06 -24.46
N THR A 214 8.56 13.44 -25.28
CA THR A 214 9.42 14.11 -26.24
C THR A 214 9.10 13.68 -27.66
N GLN A 215 9.45 14.51 -28.64
CA GLN A 215 9.46 14.17 -30.04
C GLN A 215 10.84 14.44 -30.62
N ILE A 216 11.25 13.65 -31.59
CA ILE A 216 12.48 13.86 -32.32
C ILE A 216 12.18 14.79 -33.48
N ILE A 217 12.83 15.96 -33.51
CA ILE A 217 12.75 16.90 -34.61
C ILE A 217 13.99 16.74 -35.46
N ALA A 218 13.78 16.41 -36.75
CA ALA A 218 14.86 16.36 -37.71
C ALA A 218 15.24 17.76 -38.15
N GLU A 219 16.54 18.02 -38.18
CA GLU A 219 17.12 19.29 -38.67
C GLU A 219 17.65 19.12 -40.08
N TYR A 220 17.37 20.09 -40.91
CA TYR A 220 17.82 20.14 -42.29
C TYR A 220 18.57 21.47 -42.55
N ASP A 221 19.56 21.43 -43.40
CA ASP A 221 20.25 22.64 -43.82
C ASP A 221 19.43 23.46 -44.85
N ASP A 222 19.94 24.59 -45.28
CA ASP A 222 19.29 25.47 -46.26
C ASP A 222 19.11 24.81 -47.66
N TYR A 223 19.76 23.69 -47.91
CA TYR A 223 19.66 22.89 -49.12
C TYR A 223 18.71 21.71 -49.00
N GLY A 224 18.15 21.46 -47.77
CA GLY A 224 17.26 20.37 -47.50
C GLY A 224 17.97 19.05 -47.13
N ASP A 225 19.28 19.09 -46.91
CA ASP A 225 20.02 17.91 -46.46
C ASP A 225 19.91 17.73 -44.94
N PHE A 226 19.71 16.47 -44.51
CA PHE A 226 19.62 16.15 -43.10
C PHE A 226 20.95 16.40 -42.39
N ILE A 227 20.94 17.27 -41.36
CA ILE A 227 22.15 17.64 -40.61
C ILE A 227 22.14 17.11 -39.16
N GLY A 228 20.98 16.67 -38.63
CA GLY A 228 20.88 16.16 -37.29
C GLY A 228 19.45 16.01 -36.81
N SER A 229 19.32 15.66 -35.56
CA SER A 229 18.04 15.66 -34.85
C SER A 229 18.24 16.02 -33.40
N HIS A 230 17.25 16.65 -32.78
CA HIS A 230 17.21 16.92 -31.35
C HIS A 230 15.84 16.48 -30.76
N GLU A 231 15.84 16.24 -29.46
CA GLU A 231 14.60 15.95 -28.72
C GLU A 231 13.98 17.26 -28.24
N GLU A 232 12.67 17.41 -28.44
CA GLU A 232 11.89 18.52 -27.95
C GLU A 232 10.69 17.99 -27.16
N TYR A 233 10.34 18.68 -26.07
CA TYR A 233 9.15 18.32 -25.28
C TYR A 233 7.87 18.60 -26.05
N LEU A 234 6.94 17.65 -26.01
CA LEU A 234 5.57 17.88 -26.47
C LEU A 234 4.85 18.83 -25.52
N LEU A 235 4.20 19.85 -26.08
CA LEU A 235 3.45 20.84 -25.30
C LEU A 235 1.95 20.71 -25.57
N ASP A 236 1.14 20.98 -24.54
CA ASP A 236 -0.31 21.11 -24.66
C ASP A 236 -0.68 22.47 -25.32
N ALA A 237 -1.97 22.69 -25.52
CA ALA A 237 -2.49 23.93 -26.10
C ALA A 237 -2.20 25.19 -25.25
N ASN A 238 -1.82 25.02 -23.97
CA ASN A 238 -1.46 26.10 -23.06
C ASN A 238 0.06 26.30 -22.93
N GLY A 239 0.87 25.51 -23.65
CA GLY A 239 2.33 25.55 -23.59
C GLY A 239 2.95 24.77 -22.44
N ASN A 240 2.20 23.93 -21.73
CA ASN A 240 2.74 23.06 -20.68
C ASN A 240 3.28 21.77 -21.28
N LYS A 241 4.33 21.21 -20.68
CA LYS A 241 4.86 19.90 -21.07
C LYS A 241 3.83 18.80 -20.79
N ILE A 242 3.60 17.93 -21.77
CA ILE A 242 2.71 16.79 -21.64
C ILE A 242 3.41 15.68 -20.88
N HIS A 243 2.81 15.21 -19.80
CA HIS A 243 3.34 14.11 -19.02
C HIS A 243 3.27 12.78 -19.78
N GLU A 244 4.24 11.90 -19.52
CA GLU A 244 4.23 10.53 -20.04
C GLU A 244 3.21 9.69 -19.29
N PRO A 245 2.27 8.98 -19.97
CA PRO A 245 1.31 8.13 -19.30
C PRO A 245 1.98 6.92 -18.63
N TYR A 246 1.59 6.66 -17.38
CA TYR A 246 2.00 5.45 -16.69
C TYR A 246 1.08 4.28 -17.05
N ARG A 247 1.69 3.19 -17.48
CA ARG A 247 1.04 1.93 -17.83
C ARG A 247 1.62 0.79 -17.01
N MET A 248 0.78 0.07 -16.30
CA MET A 248 1.17 -1.16 -15.65
C MET A 248 1.03 -2.31 -16.65
N GLU A 249 2.16 -2.75 -17.20
CA GLU A 249 2.24 -3.87 -18.15
C GLU A 249 2.40 -5.18 -17.37
N PRO A 250 1.96 -6.34 -17.89
CA PRO A 250 2.22 -7.61 -17.23
C PRO A 250 3.72 -7.90 -17.10
N ASP A 251 4.12 -8.50 -15.97
CA ASP A 251 5.49 -8.97 -15.76
C ASP A 251 5.84 -10.20 -16.63
N GLU A 252 7.04 -10.74 -16.45
CA GLU A 252 7.51 -11.94 -17.20
C GLU A 252 6.63 -13.17 -16.94
N ASN A 253 5.95 -13.23 -15.80
CA ASN A 253 5.00 -14.29 -15.43
C ASN A 253 3.58 -13.99 -15.91
N CYS A 254 3.39 -12.93 -16.70
CA CYS A 254 2.08 -12.47 -17.17
C CYS A 254 1.16 -12.11 -16.00
N THR A 255 1.69 -11.51 -14.93
CA THR A 255 0.94 -11.02 -13.78
C THR A 255 1.06 -9.52 -13.62
N VAL A 256 0.02 -8.92 -13.04
CA VAL A 256 0.04 -7.53 -12.59
C VAL A 256 -0.20 -7.51 -11.08
N SER A 257 0.61 -6.76 -10.34
CA SER A 257 0.45 -6.68 -8.89
C SER A 257 0.86 -5.32 -8.34
N ALA A 258 0.28 -4.98 -7.20
CA ALA A 258 0.64 -3.82 -6.41
C ALA A 258 0.70 -4.17 -4.92
N THR A 259 1.58 -3.54 -4.17
CA THR A 259 1.75 -3.76 -2.74
C THR A 259 1.66 -2.44 -1.99
N VAL A 260 0.94 -2.45 -0.85
CA VAL A 260 0.89 -1.32 0.07
C VAL A 260 1.91 -1.53 1.17
N ARG A 261 2.79 -0.56 1.36
CA ARG A 261 3.90 -0.63 2.33
C ARG A 261 3.89 0.54 3.31
N THR A 262 4.27 0.23 4.55
CA THR A 262 4.46 1.19 5.64
C THR A 262 5.76 0.87 6.38
N ASN A 263 6.11 1.66 7.42
CA ASN A 263 7.22 1.28 8.28
C ASN A 263 6.91 0.01 9.09
N SER A 264 7.93 -0.82 9.30
CA SER A 264 7.81 -2.01 10.16
C SER A 264 7.62 -1.65 11.62
N PHE A 265 8.29 -0.60 12.11
CA PHE A 265 8.14 -0.07 13.45
C PHE A 265 7.05 1.02 13.46
N LYS A 266 6.01 0.81 14.26
CA LYS A 266 4.79 1.63 14.29
C LYS A 266 4.51 2.07 15.72
N PRO A 267 4.98 3.26 16.16
CA PRO A 267 4.62 3.82 17.45
C PRO A 267 3.11 3.88 17.64
N TYR A 268 2.67 3.67 18.87
CA TYR A 268 1.26 3.66 19.25
C TYR A 268 1.01 4.53 20.47
N LEU A 269 -0.08 5.29 20.42
CA LEU A 269 -0.61 6.03 21.54
C LEU A 269 -2.14 5.87 21.57
N GLY A 270 -2.68 5.55 22.74
CA GLY A 270 -4.11 5.35 22.88
C GLY A 270 -4.59 5.52 24.30
N PHE A 271 -5.86 5.32 24.46
CA PHE A 271 -6.54 5.27 25.76
C PHE A 271 -7.58 4.16 25.72
N GLY A 272 -7.95 3.67 26.87
CA GLY A 272 -8.97 2.63 26.97
C GLY A 272 -9.80 2.76 28.25
N TYR A 273 -10.92 2.10 28.17
CA TYR A 273 -11.84 1.95 29.30
C TYR A 273 -12.21 0.49 29.47
N GLY A 274 -12.11 0.00 30.71
CA GLY A 274 -12.41 -1.39 30.98
C GLY A 274 -12.95 -1.61 32.39
N GLY A 275 -13.36 -2.84 32.61
CA GLY A 275 -13.87 -3.28 33.91
C GLY A 275 -14.14 -4.78 33.93
N ARG A 276 -14.76 -5.23 35.00
CA ARG A 276 -15.13 -6.65 35.17
C ARG A 276 -16.17 -7.04 34.12
N LEU A 277 -15.95 -8.16 33.46
CA LEU A 277 -16.91 -8.73 32.52
C LEU A 277 -18.07 -9.37 33.27
N LEU A 278 -17.76 -10.07 34.37
CA LEU A 278 -18.74 -10.76 35.23
C LEU A 278 -18.82 -10.08 36.61
N LYS A 279 -20.02 -9.82 37.09
CA LYS A 279 -20.25 -9.08 38.33
C LYS A 279 -19.65 -9.77 39.59
N ASN A 280 -19.57 -11.09 39.57
CA ASN A 280 -19.12 -11.90 40.69
C ASN A 280 -17.78 -12.63 40.44
N ASP A 281 -17.10 -12.34 39.37
CA ASP A 281 -15.82 -12.98 39.03
C ASP A 281 -14.81 -11.94 38.56
N ASP A 282 -13.77 -11.70 39.34
CA ASP A 282 -12.71 -10.73 39.09
C ASP A 282 -11.69 -11.22 38.06
N ARG A 283 -11.76 -12.51 37.69
CA ARG A 283 -10.80 -13.10 36.74
C ARG A 283 -11.02 -12.66 35.33
N TYR A 284 -12.24 -12.27 34.96
CA TYR A 284 -12.58 -11.85 33.61
C TYR A 284 -12.83 -10.36 33.54
N GLN A 285 -12.11 -9.71 32.62
CA GLN A 285 -12.24 -8.29 32.34
C GLN A 285 -12.51 -8.06 30.86
N ILE A 286 -13.14 -6.94 30.56
CA ILE A 286 -13.38 -6.46 29.21
C ILE A 286 -12.88 -5.01 29.14
N SER A 287 -12.18 -4.67 28.07
CA SER A 287 -11.79 -3.30 27.79
C SER A 287 -12.02 -2.95 26.32
N PHE A 288 -12.27 -1.67 26.10
CA PHE A 288 -12.29 -1.04 24.79
C PHE A 288 -11.12 -0.07 24.72
N ASP A 289 -10.25 -0.26 23.72
CA ASP A 289 -9.07 0.56 23.46
C ASP A 289 -9.27 1.34 22.19
N ALA A 290 -8.98 2.65 22.21
CA ALA A 290 -8.97 3.53 21.08
C ALA A 290 -7.63 4.27 21.00
N GLY A 291 -7.02 4.32 19.83
CA GLY A 291 -5.71 4.96 19.68
C GLY A 291 -5.30 5.18 18.24
N LEU A 292 -4.08 5.66 18.10
CA LEU A 292 -3.45 5.96 16.83
C LEU A 292 -2.13 5.21 16.70
N MET A 293 -1.98 4.50 15.61
CA MET A 293 -0.74 3.84 15.22
C MET A 293 -0.07 4.64 14.11
N PHE A 294 1.16 5.07 14.33
CA PHE A 294 1.92 5.95 13.43
C PHE A 294 2.73 5.11 12.44
N TRP A 295 2.43 5.24 11.16
CA TRP A 295 3.08 4.47 10.09
C TRP A 295 4.41 5.06 9.61
N GLY A 296 4.77 6.24 10.12
CA GLY A 296 6.02 6.92 9.77
C GLY A 296 5.96 7.76 8.51
N GLY A 297 4.79 8.00 7.97
CA GLY A 297 4.51 8.78 6.77
C GLY A 297 3.29 8.25 6.04
N THR A 298 3.08 8.71 4.81
CA THR A 298 2.08 8.14 3.91
C THR A 298 2.48 6.73 3.48
N PRO A 299 1.55 5.76 3.40
CA PRO A 299 1.84 4.46 2.81
C PRO A 299 2.30 4.58 1.36
N ASP A 300 3.24 3.74 0.99
CA ASP A 300 3.71 3.60 -0.40
C ASP A 300 2.88 2.51 -1.10
N ILE A 301 2.40 2.81 -2.30
CA ILE A 301 1.71 1.84 -3.16
C ILE A 301 2.65 1.54 -4.33
N ILE A 302 3.29 0.39 -4.28
CA ILE A 302 4.34 0.01 -5.22
C ILE A 302 3.84 -1.09 -6.14
N THR A 303 3.85 -0.85 -7.43
CA THR A 303 3.53 -1.82 -8.47
C THR A 303 4.70 -2.80 -8.68
N HIS A 304 4.47 -3.92 -9.37
CA HIS A 304 5.50 -4.95 -9.59
C HIS A 304 6.71 -4.46 -10.39
N ASP A 305 6.55 -3.41 -11.21
CA ASP A 305 7.64 -2.75 -11.95
C ASP A 305 8.46 -1.76 -11.09
N GLY A 306 8.08 -1.58 -9.82
CA GLY A 306 8.76 -0.71 -8.87
C GLY A 306 8.24 0.72 -8.81
N THR A 307 7.28 1.10 -9.64
CA THR A 307 6.67 2.44 -9.64
C THR A 307 5.84 2.66 -8.38
N ASN A 308 6.01 3.81 -7.74
CA ASN A 308 5.25 4.19 -6.55
C ASN A 308 4.07 5.09 -6.94
N LEU A 309 2.85 4.53 -6.97
CA LEU A 309 1.63 5.25 -7.35
C LEU A 309 1.36 6.47 -6.46
N SER A 310 1.78 6.42 -5.19
CA SER A 310 1.56 7.52 -4.25
C SER A 310 2.50 8.71 -4.45
N LYS A 311 3.61 8.54 -5.19
CA LYS A 311 4.68 9.56 -5.29
C LYS A 311 5.06 9.90 -6.71
N ASP A 312 5.09 8.88 -7.59
CA ASP A 312 5.67 8.98 -8.93
C ASP A 312 4.60 9.16 -10.02
N VAL A 313 3.32 8.97 -9.66
CA VAL A 313 2.18 9.02 -10.57
C VAL A 313 1.18 10.09 -10.13
N ILE A 314 0.66 10.83 -11.11
CA ILE A 314 -0.39 11.85 -10.95
C ILE A 314 -1.57 11.53 -11.86
N ASN A 315 -2.67 12.24 -11.72
CA ASN A 315 -3.87 12.10 -12.57
C ASN A 315 -4.45 10.68 -12.56
N ILE A 316 -4.29 9.93 -11.45
CA ILE A 316 -4.87 8.59 -11.32
C ILE A 316 -6.39 8.73 -11.29
N GLY A 317 -7.04 8.24 -12.35
CA GLY A 317 -8.48 8.37 -12.52
C GLY A 317 -9.31 7.27 -11.85
N GLY A 318 -10.62 7.50 -11.78
CA GLY A 318 -11.62 6.51 -11.37
C GLY A 318 -11.47 6.00 -9.94
N LYS A 319 -12.01 4.84 -9.66
CA LYS A 319 -11.98 4.21 -8.31
C LYS A 319 -10.57 3.96 -7.79
N VAL A 320 -9.61 3.77 -8.70
CA VAL A 320 -8.20 3.55 -8.32
C VAL A 320 -7.61 4.81 -7.70
N GLY A 321 -7.84 5.97 -8.33
CA GLY A 321 -7.45 7.26 -7.78
C GLY A 321 -8.03 7.47 -6.40
N ASP A 322 -9.33 7.20 -6.21
CA ASP A 322 -9.99 7.31 -4.91
C ASP A 322 -9.31 6.43 -3.84
N TYR A 323 -8.90 5.18 -4.19
CA TYR A 323 -8.19 4.30 -3.25
C TYR A 323 -6.76 4.76 -2.99
N VAL A 324 -6.04 5.21 -4.02
CA VAL A 324 -4.67 5.74 -3.86
C VAL A 324 -4.70 6.98 -2.97
N ASP A 325 -5.64 7.89 -3.19
CA ASP A 325 -5.81 9.11 -2.38
C ASP A 325 -6.21 8.78 -0.94
N LEU A 326 -7.16 7.83 -0.76
CA LEU A 326 -7.56 7.38 0.57
C LEU A 326 -6.37 6.79 1.34
N ILE A 327 -5.63 5.86 0.73
CA ILE A 327 -4.48 5.20 1.36
C ILE A 327 -3.36 6.21 1.61
N SER A 328 -3.05 7.05 0.64
CA SER A 328 -2.02 8.09 0.75
C SER A 328 -2.38 9.19 1.74
N GLY A 329 -3.66 9.45 1.98
CA GLY A 329 -4.16 10.40 2.97
C GLY A 329 -3.98 9.92 4.43
N VAL A 330 -3.88 8.60 4.66
CA VAL A 330 -3.83 8.01 6.00
C VAL A 330 -2.40 7.97 6.54
N LYS A 331 -1.96 9.06 7.15
CA LYS A 331 -0.63 9.13 7.83
C LYS A 331 -0.60 8.40 9.17
N VAL A 332 -1.74 8.19 9.77
CA VAL A 332 -1.94 7.55 11.07
C VAL A 332 -3.09 6.57 10.97
N TYR A 333 -2.89 5.35 11.47
CA TYR A 333 -3.92 4.32 11.44
C TYR A 333 -4.75 4.37 12.73
N PRO A 334 -6.09 4.55 12.65
CA PRO A 334 -6.95 4.50 13.82
C PRO A 334 -7.09 3.05 14.32
N VAL A 335 -6.77 2.85 15.58
CA VAL A 335 -6.87 1.55 16.24
C VAL A 335 -8.06 1.57 17.18
N LEU A 336 -9.01 0.67 16.96
CA LEU A 336 -10.16 0.42 17.80
C LEU A 336 -10.20 -1.06 18.14
N ASN A 337 -10.04 -1.41 19.40
CA ASN A 337 -9.95 -2.79 19.84
C ASN A 337 -10.90 -3.06 21.00
N LEU A 338 -11.57 -4.20 20.94
CA LEU A 338 -12.26 -4.83 22.06
C LEU A 338 -11.36 -5.94 22.58
N ARG A 339 -11.06 -5.94 23.88
CA ARG A 339 -10.18 -6.91 24.52
C ARG A 339 -10.91 -7.58 25.68
N ILE A 340 -10.84 -8.90 25.71
CA ILE A 340 -11.31 -9.71 26.83
C ILE A 340 -10.09 -10.39 27.44
N THR A 341 -9.94 -10.26 28.77
CA THR A 341 -8.81 -10.84 29.50
C THR A 341 -9.27 -11.79 30.58
N ARG A 342 -8.42 -12.77 30.84
CA ARG A 342 -8.56 -13.69 31.97
C ARG A 342 -7.28 -13.67 32.80
N LYS A 343 -7.43 -13.39 34.09
CA LYS A 343 -6.35 -13.51 35.05
C LYS A 343 -6.05 -15.00 35.28
N LEU A 344 -4.78 -15.38 35.08
CA LEU A 344 -4.35 -16.78 35.20
C LEU A 344 -3.92 -17.14 36.61
N PHE A 345 -3.14 -16.26 37.27
CA PHE A 345 -2.69 -16.42 38.67
C PHE A 345 -2.41 -15.06 39.30
#